data_c9b6e4e8a6db0fc4e7c38b311e5042d4
#
_entry.id   c9b6e4e8a6db0fc4e7c38b311e5042d4
#
_cell.length_a   1.000
_cell.length_b   1.000
_cell.length_c   1.000
_cell.angle_alpha   90.00
_cell.angle_beta   90.00
_cell.angle_gamma   90.00
#
_symmetry.space_group_name_H-M   'P 1'
#
loop_
_entity.id
_entity.type
_entity.pdbx_description
1 polymer ?
#
loop_
_entity_poly.entity_id
_entity_poly.type
_entity_poly.pdbx_seq_one_letter_code
_entity_poly.pdbx_strand_id
1 'polypeptide(L)'
;MEPAETTLQKAVAAYLEKAGTNAFAVEQANGLPEDSVRSILNGTKKLGTTLNKAQAVCAALGLELYVGPPRETGRVEQVFLDGADYAHIPLHDAMLAAGAGCDNSAEQIIDQLAFRRDWLKRIGLTASSARLARVQGDSMQPTMWPGDMILIDTQRTTPAIRSKDSKDHRRSPVYAMIDDGEARVKRIERPAPDTMMLISDNPDYSPELRQGKDIQSIKIIGKVVWWGHTAKE
;
A
#
# COMPACT_ATOMS: atom_id res chain seq x y z
N MET A 1 -16.25 18.26 31.21
CA MET A 1 -15.38 17.95 30.09
C MET A 1 -15.94 16.67 29.46
N GLU A 2 -16.64 16.81 28.34
CA GLU A 2 -17.19 15.62 27.63
C GLU A 2 -16.04 14.73 27.18
N PRO A 3 -16.17 13.39 27.32
CA PRO A 3 -15.17 12.47 26.81
C PRO A 3 -15.07 12.62 25.28
N ALA A 4 -13.86 12.82 24.78
CA ALA A 4 -13.63 12.89 23.35
C ALA A 4 -14.12 11.59 22.66
N GLU A 5 -14.96 11.74 21.65
CA GLU A 5 -15.41 10.60 20.83
C GLU A 5 -14.23 9.85 20.25
N THR A 6 -14.23 8.54 20.43
CA THR A 6 -13.17 7.69 19.87
C THR A 6 -13.33 7.56 18.34
N THR A 7 -12.23 7.25 17.65
CA THR A 7 -12.25 7.00 16.19
C THR A 7 -13.26 5.90 15.81
N LEU A 8 -13.42 4.88 16.65
CA LEU A 8 -14.39 3.81 16.44
C LEU A 8 -15.85 4.31 16.55
N GLN A 9 -16.15 5.15 17.53
CA GLN A 9 -17.49 5.75 17.69
C GLN A 9 -17.88 6.55 16.45
N LYS A 10 -16.97 7.40 15.96
CA LYS A 10 -17.17 8.21 14.76
C LYS A 10 -17.40 7.36 13.51
N ALA A 11 -16.60 6.30 13.33
CA ALA A 11 -16.75 5.40 12.20
C ALA A 11 -18.09 4.65 12.21
N VAL A 12 -18.51 4.16 13.38
CA VAL A 12 -19.79 3.47 13.53
C VAL A 12 -20.97 4.42 13.32
N ALA A 13 -20.93 5.63 13.90
CA ALA A 13 -21.97 6.64 13.73
C ALA A 13 -22.13 7.05 12.25
N ALA A 14 -21.02 7.36 11.58
CA ALA A 14 -21.01 7.72 10.16
C ALA A 14 -21.56 6.60 9.27
N TYR A 15 -21.26 5.33 9.59
CA TYR A 15 -21.83 4.20 8.86
C TYR A 15 -23.35 4.13 9.01
N LEU A 16 -23.88 4.22 10.23
CA LEU A 16 -25.33 4.13 10.50
C LEU A 16 -26.10 5.26 9.80
N GLU A 17 -25.54 6.48 9.83
CA GLU A 17 -26.12 7.62 9.14
C GLU A 17 -26.16 7.39 7.62
N LYS A 18 -25.04 6.98 7.04
CA LYS A 18 -24.92 6.71 5.59
C LYS A 18 -25.83 5.57 5.12
N ALA A 19 -25.96 4.52 5.93
CA ALA A 19 -26.78 3.35 5.59
C ALA A 19 -28.27 3.56 5.89
N GLY A 20 -28.67 4.68 6.51
CA GLY A 20 -30.04 4.96 6.92
C GLY A 20 -30.61 3.92 7.90
N THR A 21 -29.75 3.35 8.75
CA THR A 21 -30.09 2.28 9.68
C THR A 21 -29.79 2.67 11.13
N ASN A 22 -30.10 1.79 12.08
CA ASN A 22 -29.86 2.04 13.49
C ASN A 22 -29.14 0.86 14.16
N ALA A 23 -28.60 1.09 15.35
CA ALA A 23 -27.84 0.10 16.09
C ALA A 23 -28.59 -1.22 16.31
N PHE A 24 -29.86 -1.16 16.65
CA PHE A 24 -30.70 -2.34 16.90
C PHE A 24 -30.89 -3.19 15.63
N ALA A 25 -31.16 -2.54 14.49
CA ALA A 25 -31.36 -3.25 13.23
C ALA A 25 -30.06 -3.97 12.80
N VAL A 26 -28.90 -3.34 12.98
CA VAL A 26 -27.59 -3.95 12.70
C VAL A 26 -27.31 -5.14 13.61
N GLU A 27 -27.61 -5.01 14.91
CA GLU A 27 -27.45 -6.08 15.90
C GLU A 27 -28.26 -7.30 15.52
N GLN A 28 -29.57 -7.10 15.22
CA GLN A 28 -30.47 -8.18 14.79
C GLN A 28 -30.06 -8.85 13.49
N ALA A 29 -29.76 -8.04 12.46
CA ALA A 29 -29.42 -8.56 11.13
C ALA A 29 -28.11 -9.39 11.11
N ASN A 30 -27.20 -9.13 12.04
CA ASN A 30 -25.89 -9.80 12.11
C ASN A 30 -25.73 -10.74 13.30
N GLY A 31 -26.80 -10.99 14.07
CA GLY A 31 -26.76 -11.88 15.23
C GLY A 31 -25.81 -11.42 16.34
N LEU A 32 -25.61 -10.12 16.47
CA LEU A 32 -24.77 -9.54 17.52
C LEU A 32 -25.51 -9.54 18.86
N PRO A 33 -24.80 -9.69 19.99
CA PRO A 33 -25.41 -9.51 21.30
C PRO A 33 -26.07 -8.14 21.46
N GLU A 34 -27.15 -8.06 22.21
CA GLU A 34 -27.84 -6.80 22.51
C GLU A 34 -26.87 -5.73 23.03
N ASP A 35 -27.10 -4.47 22.65
CA ASP A 35 -26.29 -3.33 23.01
C ASP A 35 -24.81 -3.39 22.52
N SER A 36 -24.48 -4.26 21.59
CA SER A 36 -23.12 -4.34 21.06
C SER A 36 -22.71 -3.07 20.33
N VAL A 37 -23.54 -2.59 19.41
CA VAL A 37 -23.31 -1.37 18.63
C VAL A 37 -23.62 -0.13 19.49
N ARG A 38 -24.73 -0.14 20.23
CA ARG A 38 -25.16 0.98 21.08
C ARG A 38 -24.15 1.32 22.16
N SER A 39 -23.52 0.31 22.80
CA SER A 39 -22.49 0.56 23.82
C SER A 39 -21.22 1.18 23.26
N ILE A 40 -20.91 0.99 21.98
CA ILE A 40 -19.81 1.68 21.31
C ILE A 40 -20.18 3.15 21.09
N LEU A 41 -21.37 3.41 20.54
CA LEU A 41 -21.85 4.78 20.28
C LEU A 41 -21.92 5.63 21.55
N ASN A 42 -22.43 5.07 22.64
CA ASN A 42 -22.66 5.82 23.88
C ASN A 42 -21.43 5.96 24.77
N GLY A 43 -20.34 5.22 24.49
CA GLY A 43 -19.10 5.33 25.26
C GLY A 43 -19.24 4.99 26.76
N THR A 44 -20.26 4.19 27.14
CA THR A 44 -20.82 4.10 28.51
C THR A 44 -19.98 3.29 29.51
N LYS A 45 -18.83 2.75 29.15
CA LYS A 45 -18.00 1.98 30.11
C LYS A 45 -16.67 2.65 30.37
N LYS A 46 -16.33 2.84 31.65
CA LYS A 46 -15.01 3.33 32.12
C LYS A 46 -13.82 2.56 31.53
N LEU A 47 -14.02 1.32 31.10
CA LEU A 47 -13.01 0.42 30.54
C LEU A 47 -13.03 0.35 28.99
N GLY A 48 -13.92 1.08 28.32
CA GLY A 48 -14.06 1.05 26.86
C GLY A 48 -14.65 -0.25 26.33
N THR A 49 -14.54 -0.45 25.02
CA THR A 49 -15.01 -1.64 24.31
C THR A 49 -13.90 -2.68 24.23
N THR A 50 -14.21 -3.96 24.47
CA THR A 50 -13.21 -5.04 24.27
C THR A 50 -12.88 -5.19 22.79
N LEU A 51 -11.65 -5.61 22.51
CA LEU A 51 -11.18 -5.82 21.13
C LEU A 51 -12.09 -6.77 20.34
N ASN A 52 -12.49 -7.89 20.96
CA ASN A 52 -13.37 -8.89 20.32
C ASN A 52 -14.73 -8.28 19.94
N LYS A 53 -15.30 -7.45 20.81
CA LYS A 53 -16.57 -6.77 20.54
C LYS A 53 -16.41 -5.73 19.43
N ALA A 54 -15.36 -4.96 19.46
CA ALA A 54 -15.03 -3.99 18.41
C ALA A 54 -14.86 -4.69 17.05
N GLN A 55 -14.15 -5.82 17.03
CA GLN A 55 -13.94 -6.62 15.83
C GLN A 55 -15.25 -7.19 15.26
N ALA A 56 -16.12 -7.74 16.13
CA ALA A 56 -17.41 -8.28 15.71
C ALA A 56 -18.32 -7.19 15.13
N VAL A 57 -18.38 -6.01 15.75
CA VAL A 57 -19.16 -4.87 15.24
C VAL A 57 -18.58 -4.35 13.93
N CYS A 58 -17.27 -4.18 13.83
CA CYS A 58 -16.64 -3.75 12.59
C CYS A 58 -16.93 -4.74 11.45
N ALA A 59 -16.83 -6.05 11.69
CA ALA A 59 -17.12 -7.08 10.69
C ALA A 59 -18.59 -7.00 10.22
N ALA A 60 -19.54 -6.83 11.13
CA ALA A 60 -20.97 -6.69 10.82
C ALA A 60 -21.29 -5.44 9.98
N LEU A 61 -20.51 -4.38 10.15
CA LEU A 61 -20.64 -3.12 9.41
C LEU A 61 -19.78 -3.08 8.13
N GLY A 62 -19.02 -4.15 7.80
CA GLY A 62 -18.08 -4.14 6.69
C GLY A 62 -16.89 -3.17 6.89
N LEU A 63 -16.61 -2.80 8.14
CA LEU A 63 -15.48 -1.97 8.52
C LEU A 63 -14.27 -2.84 8.86
N GLU A 64 -13.06 -2.34 8.57
CA GLU A 64 -11.83 -3.00 8.96
C GLU A 64 -11.33 -2.45 10.31
N LEU A 65 -11.14 -3.34 11.30
CA LEU A 65 -10.46 -3.00 12.54
C LEU A 65 -8.97 -3.36 12.40
N TYR A 66 -8.12 -2.33 12.41
CA TYR A 66 -6.67 -2.50 12.30
C TYR A 66 -5.99 -2.22 13.64
N VAL A 67 -5.12 -3.15 14.04
CA VAL A 67 -4.23 -3.00 15.20
C VAL A 67 -2.80 -3.22 14.73
N GLY A 68 -2.03 -2.16 14.64
CA GLY A 68 -0.65 -2.18 14.13
C GLY A 68 -0.03 -0.79 14.18
N PRO A 69 1.17 -0.59 13.64
CA PRO A 69 1.76 0.74 13.50
C PRO A 69 0.81 1.65 12.71
N PRO A 70 0.89 2.98 12.90
CA PRO A 70 0.07 3.90 12.15
C PRO A 70 0.13 3.58 10.65
N ARG A 71 -1.03 3.26 10.04
CA ARG A 71 -1.09 3.19 8.58
C ARG A 71 -1.01 4.63 8.10
N GLU A 72 -0.06 4.94 7.25
CA GLU A 72 -0.07 6.16 6.46
C GLU A 72 -1.22 6.05 5.44
N THR A 73 -2.42 6.27 5.93
CA THR A 73 -3.60 6.35 5.10
C THR A 73 -3.70 7.79 4.62
N GLY A 74 -3.11 8.08 3.46
CA GLY A 74 -3.69 9.13 2.64
C GLY A 74 -5.19 8.81 2.54
N ARG A 75 -6.07 9.81 2.65
CA ARG A 75 -7.52 9.62 2.62
C ARG A 75 -7.91 8.75 1.44
N VAL A 76 -8.26 7.50 1.70
CA VAL A 76 -8.90 6.64 0.71
C VAL A 76 -10.37 7.07 0.68
N GLU A 77 -10.69 8.07 -0.12
CA GLU A 77 -12.09 8.39 -0.41
C GLU A 77 -12.66 7.25 -1.25
N GLN A 78 -13.69 6.58 -0.74
CA GLN A 78 -14.45 5.63 -1.54
C GLN A 78 -15.29 6.43 -2.53
N VAL A 79 -14.90 6.41 -3.79
CA VAL A 79 -15.70 6.97 -4.88
C VAL A 79 -16.44 5.81 -5.54
N PHE A 80 -17.77 5.84 -5.47
CA PHE A 80 -18.64 4.93 -6.23
C PHE A 80 -19.02 5.63 -7.53
N LEU A 81 -18.42 5.19 -8.65
CA LEU A 81 -18.82 5.56 -9.99
C LEU A 81 -19.48 4.34 -10.64
N ASP A 82 -20.71 4.47 -11.08
CA ASP A 82 -21.47 3.41 -11.75
C ASP A 82 -21.49 2.06 -11.00
N GLY A 83 -21.57 2.08 -9.66
CA GLY A 83 -21.58 0.88 -8.82
C GLY A 83 -20.21 0.20 -8.68
N ALA A 84 -19.14 0.77 -9.22
CA ALA A 84 -17.79 0.25 -9.02
C ALA A 84 -17.10 0.93 -7.83
N ASP A 85 -16.39 0.12 -7.04
CA ASP A 85 -15.61 0.59 -5.88
C ASP A 85 -14.18 0.95 -6.31
N TYR A 86 -13.77 2.19 -6.06
CA TYR A 86 -12.45 2.72 -6.39
C TYR A 86 -11.63 2.97 -5.12
N ALA A 87 -10.32 2.85 -5.26
CA ALA A 87 -9.35 3.27 -4.25
C ALA A 87 -8.46 4.36 -4.83
N HIS A 88 -8.29 5.43 -4.10
CA HIS A 88 -7.30 6.47 -4.42
C HIS A 88 -5.92 6.03 -3.93
N ILE A 89 -4.99 5.88 -4.84
CA ILE A 89 -3.61 5.50 -4.54
C ILE A 89 -2.75 6.75 -4.60
N PRO A 90 -2.01 7.07 -3.51
CA PRO A 90 -1.19 8.26 -3.46
C PRO A 90 0.01 8.16 -4.42
N LEU A 91 0.28 9.26 -5.12
CA LEU A 91 1.49 9.47 -5.91
C LEU A 91 2.49 10.24 -5.05
N HIS A 92 3.62 9.62 -4.80
CA HIS A 92 4.72 10.20 -4.03
C HIS A 92 5.78 10.79 -4.94
N ASP A 93 6.39 11.89 -4.49
CA ASP A 93 7.59 12.40 -5.14
C ASP A 93 8.79 11.49 -4.81
N ALA A 94 9.36 10.85 -5.82
CA ALA A 94 10.49 9.93 -5.66
C ALA A 94 11.75 10.63 -5.10
N MET A 95 11.88 11.93 -5.26
CA MET A 95 13.02 12.68 -4.72
C MET A 95 12.99 12.80 -3.19
N LEU A 96 11.81 12.79 -2.57
CA LEU A 96 11.66 12.88 -1.12
C LEU A 96 11.76 11.52 -0.42
N ALA A 97 11.46 10.43 -1.13
CA ALA A 97 11.65 9.07 -0.61
C ALA A 97 13.14 8.70 -0.40
N ALA A 98 14.07 9.45 -0.97
CA ALA A 98 15.51 9.25 -0.85
C ALA A 98 16.12 9.96 0.38
N GLY A 99 15.35 10.78 1.10
CA GLY A 99 15.84 11.54 2.26
C GLY A 99 16.31 10.67 3.41
N ALA A 100 17.57 10.82 3.78
CA ALA A 100 18.19 10.15 4.92
C ALA A 100 17.41 10.39 6.21
N GLY A 101 16.90 9.31 6.82
CA GLY A 101 16.64 9.26 8.27
C GLY A 101 15.61 10.23 8.85
N CYS A 102 14.80 10.90 8.05
CA CYS A 102 13.69 11.70 8.54
C CYS A 102 12.50 10.80 8.84
N ASP A 103 11.93 10.97 10.01
CA ASP A 103 10.63 10.40 10.41
C ASP A 103 9.64 10.51 9.25
N ASN A 104 8.88 9.43 9.04
CA ASN A 104 7.92 9.20 7.95
C ASN A 104 6.81 10.26 7.76
N SER A 105 6.95 11.45 8.30
CA SER A 105 5.95 12.52 8.27
C SER A 105 6.08 13.48 7.07
N ALA A 106 7.05 13.31 6.17
CA ALA A 106 7.35 14.27 5.09
C ALA A 106 7.33 13.70 3.67
N GLU A 107 6.82 12.48 3.44
CA GLU A 107 6.51 12.04 2.07
C GLU A 107 5.37 12.90 1.51
N GLN A 108 5.71 13.89 0.70
CA GLN A 108 4.72 14.77 0.10
C GLN A 108 3.93 13.99 -0.95
N ILE A 109 2.65 13.76 -0.66
CA ILE A 109 1.71 13.27 -1.66
C ILE A 109 1.45 14.42 -2.62
N ILE A 110 1.87 14.25 -3.88
CA ILE A 110 1.72 15.29 -4.91
C ILE A 110 0.44 15.13 -5.73
N ASP A 111 -0.14 13.92 -5.76
CA ASP A 111 -1.36 13.62 -6.49
C ASP A 111 -1.94 12.27 -6.02
N GLN A 112 -3.13 11.93 -6.52
CA GLN A 112 -3.77 10.63 -6.25
C GLN A 112 -4.44 10.11 -7.53
N LEU A 113 -4.32 8.82 -7.81
CA LEU A 113 -5.05 8.19 -8.91
C LEU A 113 -6.06 7.17 -8.39
N ALA A 114 -7.24 7.16 -8.98
CA ALA A 114 -8.30 6.22 -8.67
C ALA A 114 -8.13 4.91 -9.46
N PHE A 115 -8.03 3.79 -8.76
CA PHE A 115 -8.01 2.45 -9.34
C PHE A 115 -9.20 1.64 -8.86
N ARG A 116 -9.77 0.82 -9.73
CA ARG A 116 -10.84 -0.11 -9.34
C ARG A 116 -10.29 -1.15 -8.36
N ARG A 117 -10.97 -1.34 -7.24
CA ARG A 117 -10.53 -2.31 -6.21
C ARG A 117 -10.53 -3.75 -6.72
N ASP A 118 -11.46 -4.11 -7.59
CA ASP A 118 -11.49 -5.44 -8.21
C ASP A 118 -10.30 -5.67 -9.14
N TRP A 119 -9.82 -4.62 -9.82
CA TRP A 119 -8.60 -4.70 -10.62
C TRP A 119 -7.36 -4.85 -9.74
N LEU A 120 -7.24 -4.07 -8.66
CA LEU A 120 -6.15 -4.21 -7.69
C LEU A 120 -6.11 -5.63 -7.12
N LYS A 121 -7.26 -6.19 -6.73
CA LYS A 121 -7.36 -7.57 -6.25
C LYS A 121 -6.88 -8.59 -7.29
N ARG A 122 -7.22 -8.42 -8.57
CA ARG A 122 -6.78 -9.33 -9.65
C ARG A 122 -5.26 -9.36 -9.81
N ILE A 123 -4.57 -8.25 -9.60
CA ILE A 123 -3.10 -8.19 -9.65
C ILE A 123 -2.46 -8.53 -8.29
N GLY A 124 -3.26 -8.91 -7.29
CA GLY A 124 -2.81 -9.31 -5.97
C GLY A 124 -2.31 -8.15 -5.11
N LEU A 125 -2.89 -6.96 -5.28
CA LEU A 125 -2.51 -5.74 -4.57
C LEU A 125 -3.67 -5.22 -3.72
N THR A 126 -3.36 -4.78 -2.50
CA THR A 126 -4.31 -4.05 -1.64
C THR A 126 -4.09 -2.54 -1.78
N ALA A 127 -5.15 -1.75 -1.63
CA ALA A 127 -5.03 -0.29 -1.72
C ALA A 127 -4.07 0.28 -0.65
N SER A 128 -4.04 -0.34 0.53
CA SER A 128 -3.18 0.10 1.65
C SER A 128 -1.69 -0.16 1.41
N SER A 129 -1.34 -1.15 0.57
CA SER A 129 0.04 -1.46 0.20
C SER A 129 0.46 -0.87 -1.14
N ALA A 130 -0.47 -0.21 -1.82
CA ALA A 130 -0.22 0.39 -3.12
C ALA A 130 0.39 1.79 -2.98
N ARG A 131 1.43 2.07 -3.77
CA ARG A 131 2.02 3.40 -3.92
C ARG A 131 2.29 3.68 -5.38
N LEU A 132 2.17 4.94 -5.77
CA LEU A 132 2.56 5.41 -7.10
C LEU A 132 3.84 6.23 -7.01
N ALA A 133 4.67 6.12 -8.04
CA ALA A 133 5.83 6.97 -8.26
C ALA A 133 6.03 7.21 -9.75
N ARG A 134 6.83 8.22 -10.11
CA ARG A 134 7.24 8.47 -11.50
C ARG A 134 8.64 7.93 -11.74
N VAL A 135 8.81 7.30 -12.90
CA VAL A 135 10.12 6.85 -13.37
C VAL A 135 10.97 8.07 -13.72
N GLN A 136 12.22 8.10 -13.22
CA GLN A 136 13.21 9.07 -13.59
C GLN A 136 14.37 8.39 -14.30
N GLY A 137 15.01 9.12 -15.21
CA GLY A 137 16.09 8.56 -16.04
C GLY A 137 15.60 7.54 -17.06
N ASP A 138 16.52 7.01 -17.83
CA ASP A 138 16.29 6.17 -19.00
C ASP A 138 16.79 4.74 -18.84
N SER A 139 17.30 4.38 -17.66
CA SER A 139 17.91 3.06 -17.41
C SER A 139 16.98 1.87 -17.59
N MET A 140 15.65 2.10 -17.61
CA MET A 140 14.65 1.04 -17.81
C MET A 140 14.03 1.05 -19.20
N GLN A 141 14.54 1.87 -20.12
CA GLN A 141 14.12 1.82 -21.53
C GLN A 141 14.53 0.48 -22.17
N PRO A 142 13.74 -0.02 -23.12
CA PRO A 142 12.47 0.53 -23.65
C PRO A 142 11.24 0.14 -22.82
N THR A 143 11.40 -0.58 -21.70
CA THR A 143 10.28 -1.09 -20.90
C THR A 143 9.53 0.05 -20.19
N MET A 144 10.26 0.99 -19.62
CA MET A 144 9.72 2.17 -18.95
C MET A 144 10.48 3.42 -19.42
N TRP A 145 9.76 4.51 -19.59
CA TRP A 145 10.32 5.78 -20.04
C TRP A 145 10.29 6.83 -18.93
N PRO A 146 11.17 7.86 -18.99
CA PRO A 146 11.10 8.97 -18.03
C PRO A 146 9.73 9.61 -18.01
N GLY A 147 9.15 9.76 -16.82
CA GLY A 147 7.79 10.26 -16.61
C GLY A 147 6.70 9.19 -16.55
N ASP A 148 6.99 7.94 -16.89
CA ASP A 148 6.04 6.84 -16.70
C ASP A 148 5.66 6.71 -15.24
N MET A 149 4.42 6.29 -15.02
CA MET A 149 3.92 6.03 -13.68
C MET A 149 4.03 4.56 -13.35
N ILE A 150 4.58 4.25 -12.18
CA ILE A 150 4.72 2.89 -11.66
C ILE A 150 3.83 2.68 -10.44
N LEU A 151 3.22 1.50 -10.35
CA LEU A 151 2.46 1.04 -9.19
C LEU A 151 3.30 0.02 -8.41
N ILE A 152 3.56 0.32 -7.15
CA ILE A 152 4.47 -0.39 -6.28
C ILE A 152 3.67 -1.11 -5.19
N ASP A 153 3.95 -2.39 -4.98
CA ASP A 153 3.48 -3.18 -3.84
C ASP A 153 4.51 -3.13 -2.71
N THR A 154 4.23 -2.32 -1.71
CA THR A 154 5.14 -2.10 -0.57
C THR A 154 5.20 -3.28 0.41
N GLN A 155 4.35 -4.29 0.29
CA GLN A 155 4.45 -5.54 1.06
C GLN A 155 5.48 -6.51 0.46
N ARG A 156 5.85 -6.34 -0.80
CA ARG A 156 6.81 -7.22 -1.50
C ARG A 156 8.20 -6.57 -1.57
N THR A 157 8.87 -6.52 -0.44
CA THR A 157 10.20 -5.91 -0.28
C THR A 157 11.35 -6.90 -0.35
N THR A 158 11.06 -8.21 -0.41
CA THR A 158 12.09 -9.26 -0.41
C THR A 158 12.12 -9.97 -1.77
N PRO A 159 13.12 -9.71 -2.64
CA PRO A 159 13.29 -10.44 -3.88
C PRO A 159 13.58 -11.92 -3.61
N ALA A 160 12.89 -12.79 -4.34
CA ALA A 160 13.08 -14.23 -4.21
C ALA A 160 14.47 -14.67 -4.71
N ILE A 161 15.07 -15.61 -4.02
CA ILE A 161 16.31 -16.24 -4.47
C ILE A 161 15.97 -17.20 -5.61
N ARG A 162 16.67 -17.08 -6.74
CA ARG A 162 16.57 -17.95 -7.90
C ARG A 162 17.94 -18.50 -8.23
N SER A 163 18.15 -19.80 -7.94
CA SER A 163 19.40 -20.47 -8.35
C SER A 163 19.47 -20.58 -9.88
N LYS A 164 20.69 -20.76 -10.40
CA LYS A 164 20.93 -20.98 -11.84
C LYS A 164 20.19 -22.21 -12.39
N ASP A 165 19.87 -23.17 -11.55
CA ASP A 165 19.13 -24.40 -11.91
C ASP A 165 17.62 -24.21 -11.92
N SER A 166 17.14 -23.00 -11.63
CA SER A 166 15.72 -22.71 -11.65
C SER A 166 15.17 -22.83 -13.08
N LYS A 167 14.11 -23.64 -13.24
CA LYS A 167 13.37 -23.75 -14.51
C LYS A 167 12.52 -22.52 -14.81
N ASP A 168 12.59 -21.50 -13.97
CA ASP A 168 11.86 -20.24 -14.15
C ASP A 168 12.62 -19.30 -15.09
N HIS A 169 12.26 -19.32 -16.37
CA HIS A 169 12.85 -18.49 -17.41
C HIS A 169 12.22 -17.09 -17.53
N ARG A 170 11.30 -16.71 -16.62
CA ARG A 170 10.72 -15.37 -16.63
C ARG A 170 11.77 -14.33 -16.29
N ARG A 171 11.68 -13.17 -16.94
CA ARG A 171 12.52 -12.02 -16.58
C ARG A 171 12.42 -11.71 -15.08
N SER A 172 13.52 -11.29 -14.50
CA SER A 172 13.57 -10.90 -13.09
C SER A 172 12.60 -9.76 -12.79
N PRO A 173 11.90 -9.79 -11.66
CA PRO A 173 10.93 -8.75 -11.30
C PRO A 173 11.61 -7.38 -11.15
N VAL A 174 10.82 -6.32 -11.42
CA VAL A 174 11.23 -4.94 -11.22
C VAL A 174 10.90 -4.51 -9.81
N TYR A 175 11.80 -3.78 -9.18
CA TYR A 175 11.64 -3.20 -7.85
C TYR A 175 11.99 -1.71 -7.85
N ALA A 176 11.25 -0.97 -7.04
CA ALA A 176 11.64 0.37 -6.63
C ALA A 176 12.47 0.26 -5.34
N MET A 177 13.57 1.01 -5.27
CA MET A 177 14.52 0.95 -4.15
C MET A 177 15.18 2.30 -3.92
N ILE A 178 15.77 2.45 -2.74
CA ILE A 178 16.74 3.50 -2.45
C ILE A 178 18.11 2.84 -2.36
N ASP A 179 19.05 3.32 -3.14
CA ASP A 179 20.45 2.87 -3.20
C ASP A 179 21.33 4.11 -3.12
N ASP A 180 22.20 4.17 -2.12
CA ASP A 180 23.06 5.34 -1.82
C ASP A 180 22.30 6.69 -1.73
N GLY A 181 21.05 6.65 -1.19
CA GLY A 181 20.21 7.85 -1.03
C GLY A 181 19.41 8.23 -2.29
N GLU A 182 19.58 7.54 -3.39
CA GLU A 182 18.87 7.80 -4.64
C GLU A 182 17.73 6.80 -4.87
N ALA A 183 16.57 7.31 -5.31
CA ALA A 183 15.46 6.46 -5.72
C ALA A 183 15.75 5.84 -7.10
N ARG A 184 15.75 4.52 -7.18
CA ARG A 184 16.06 3.77 -8.39
C ARG A 184 15.00 2.72 -8.70
N VAL A 185 14.83 2.42 -9.98
CA VAL A 185 14.00 1.31 -10.48
C VAL A 185 14.89 0.37 -11.28
N LYS A 186 14.96 -0.89 -10.87
CA LYS A 186 15.81 -1.91 -11.52
C LYS A 186 15.13 -3.27 -11.47
N ARG A 187 15.52 -4.18 -12.35
CA ARG A 187 15.27 -5.61 -12.14
C ARG A 187 16.22 -6.12 -11.08
N ILE A 188 15.70 -6.93 -10.17
CA ILE A 188 16.53 -7.57 -9.15
C ILE A 188 16.56 -9.07 -9.41
N GLU A 189 17.77 -9.61 -9.52
CA GLU A 189 18.05 -11.03 -9.52
C GLU A 189 18.87 -11.41 -8.28
N ARG A 190 18.45 -12.43 -7.57
CA ARG A 190 19.15 -12.96 -6.39
C ARG A 190 19.53 -14.41 -6.64
N PRO A 191 20.74 -14.68 -7.17
CA PRO A 191 21.20 -16.05 -7.40
C PRO A 191 21.57 -16.78 -6.10
N ALA A 192 21.92 -16.01 -5.04
CA ALA A 192 22.27 -16.53 -3.72
C ALA A 192 21.80 -15.55 -2.62
N PRO A 193 21.74 -15.99 -1.34
CA PRO A 193 21.31 -15.13 -0.22
C PRO A 193 22.14 -13.86 -0.05
N ASP A 194 23.43 -13.94 -0.34
CA ASP A 194 24.44 -12.89 -0.19
C ASP A 194 24.81 -12.19 -1.51
N THR A 195 24.08 -12.47 -2.58
CA THR A 195 24.38 -11.95 -3.92
C THR A 195 23.11 -11.39 -4.56
N MET A 196 23.19 -10.16 -5.03
CA MET A 196 22.12 -9.45 -5.73
C MET A 196 22.67 -8.76 -6.98
N MET A 197 21.95 -8.89 -8.08
CA MET A 197 22.25 -8.18 -9.32
C MET A 197 21.14 -7.16 -9.58
N LEU A 198 21.53 -5.91 -9.81
CA LEU A 198 20.66 -4.83 -10.25
C LEU A 198 20.82 -4.69 -11.75
N ILE A 199 19.75 -4.93 -12.49
CA ILE A 199 19.76 -5.02 -13.95
C ILE A 199 18.88 -3.92 -14.53
N SER A 200 19.44 -3.14 -15.44
CA SER A 200 18.73 -2.17 -16.27
C SER A 200 18.12 -2.87 -17.49
N ASP A 201 16.99 -2.39 -17.98
CA ASP A 201 16.45 -2.86 -19.28
C ASP A 201 17.13 -2.16 -20.46
N ASN A 202 17.72 -0.98 -20.21
CA ASN A 202 18.52 -0.26 -21.19
C ASN A 202 19.93 -0.89 -21.30
N PRO A 203 20.32 -1.37 -22.49
CA PRO A 203 21.62 -2.04 -22.68
C PRO A 203 22.83 -1.14 -22.49
N ASP A 204 22.66 0.18 -22.51
CA ASP A 204 23.74 1.12 -22.24
C ASP A 204 24.23 1.11 -20.78
N TYR A 205 23.45 0.46 -19.89
CA TYR A 205 23.76 0.33 -18.48
C TYR A 205 24.17 -1.11 -18.14
N SER A 206 25.42 -1.28 -17.72
CA SER A 206 25.91 -2.58 -17.26
C SER A 206 25.18 -3.06 -15.99
N PRO A 207 24.96 -4.38 -15.84
CA PRO A 207 24.46 -4.93 -14.60
C PRO A 207 25.40 -4.63 -13.41
N GLU A 208 24.80 -4.30 -12.27
CA GLU A 208 25.53 -3.99 -11.05
C GLU A 208 25.44 -5.18 -10.08
N LEU A 209 26.60 -5.69 -9.65
CA LEU A 209 26.67 -6.75 -8.65
C LEU A 209 26.79 -6.12 -7.26
N ARG A 210 25.95 -6.58 -6.34
CA ARG A 210 26.01 -6.25 -4.92
C ARG A 210 26.23 -7.52 -4.11
N GLN A 211 27.15 -7.51 -3.16
CA GLN A 211 27.49 -8.67 -2.33
C GLN A 211 27.66 -8.27 -0.86
N GLY A 212 27.32 -9.21 0.03
CA GLY A 212 27.55 -9.06 1.46
C GLY A 212 26.96 -7.77 2.05
N LYS A 213 27.80 -6.86 2.53
CA LYS A 213 27.38 -5.61 3.17
C LYS A 213 26.73 -4.62 2.21
N ASP A 214 27.08 -4.65 0.93
CA ASP A 214 26.54 -3.74 -0.07
C ASP A 214 25.06 -3.99 -0.35
N ILE A 215 24.54 -5.20 -0.06
CA ILE A 215 23.12 -5.49 -0.13
C ILE A 215 22.35 -4.77 0.99
N GLN A 216 22.97 -4.59 2.15
CA GLN A 216 22.33 -3.99 3.33
C GLN A 216 22.12 -2.48 3.18
N SER A 217 22.88 -1.82 2.29
CA SER A 217 22.67 -0.41 1.97
C SER A 217 21.45 -0.16 1.09
N ILE A 218 20.95 -1.20 0.41
CA ILE A 218 19.80 -1.10 -0.49
C ILE A 218 18.50 -1.22 0.31
N LYS A 219 17.72 -0.16 0.37
CA LYS A 219 16.37 -0.17 0.93
C LYS A 219 15.36 -0.44 -0.18
N ILE A 220 14.83 -1.64 -0.27
CA ILE A 220 13.77 -1.98 -1.24
C ILE A 220 12.45 -1.38 -0.74
N ILE A 221 11.85 -0.49 -1.54
CA ILE A 221 10.54 0.13 -1.29
C ILE A 221 9.43 -0.87 -1.56
N GLY A 222 9.53 -1.59 -2.69
CA GLY A 222 8.56 -2.61 -3.06
C GLY A 222 8.70 -3.09 -4.49
N LYS A 223 7.89 -4.11 -4.83
CA LYS A 223 7.84 -4.67 -6.18
C LYS A 223 6.97 -3.82 -7.09
N VAL A 224 7.46 -3.46 -8.27
CA VAL A 224 6.65 -2.84 -9.32
C VAL A 224 5.73 -3.90 -9.92
N VAL A 225 4.42 -3.65 -9.86
CA VAL A 225 3.39 -4.60 -10.31
C VAL A 225 2.65 -4.13 -11.56
N TRP A 226 2.75 -2.85 -11.88
CA TRP A 226 2.19 -2.24 -13.08
C TRP A 226 2.92 -0.94 -13.40
N TRP A 227 2.91 -0.55 -14.67
CA TRP A 227 3.33 0.78 -15.12
C TRP A 227 2.46 1.25 -16.29
N GLY A 228 2.36 2.56 -16.44
CA GLY A 228 1.62 3.22 -17.51
C GLY A 228 2.46 4.30 -18.17
N HIS A 229 2.47 4.27 -19.51
CA HIS A 229 3.12 5.26 -20.36
C HIS A 229 2.11 6.29 -20.85
N THR A 230 2.46 7.58 -20.80
CA THR A 230 1.68 8.64 -21.43
C THR A 230 2.37 9.04 -22.73
N ALA A 231 1.73 8.74 -23.87
CA ALA A 231 2.23 9.19 -25.16
C ALA A 231 2.32 10.73 -25.17
N LYS A 232 3.50 11.23 -25.52
CA LYS A 232 3.71 12.66 -25.80
C LYS A 232 3.78 12.79 -27.31
N GLU A 233 2.83 13.50 -27.87
CA GLU A 233 2.87 13.89 -29.28
C GLU A 233 3.87 14.99 -29.49
#